data_32ef8b07ac2530c9a105ebaee903cf6b
#
_entry.id   32ef8b07ac2530c9a105ebaee903cf6b
#
_cell.length_a   1.000
_cell.length_b   1.000
_cell.length_c   1.000
_cell.angle_alpha   90.00
_cell.angle_beta   90.00
_cell.angle_gamma   90.00
#
_symmetry.space_group_name_H-M   'P 1'
#
loop_
_entity.id
_entity.type
_entity.pdbx_description
1 polymer ?
#
loop_
_entity_poly.entity_id
_entity_poly.type
_entity_poly.pdbx_seq_one_letter_code
_entity_poly.pdbx_strand_id
1 'polypeptide(L)'
;MELTKEIMYKAILEKDTSFEGVFFTAVKTTGIFCRPSCTARKPKLENVEFLKTSKECILKGYRACKVCHPLKTINHTPIEFQQIIDELSKNPALKFKDYDLRQKGIEPSQIRRWFLKNHGITFQAYQRMFRINSAFKKIQNGESVTHTAYDSGFESLSGFGESFKSIFGVSPKNGKLQRIIDLKRIETPLGTMLACATEEGICLLEFTDRKMLETELKSIAKLLNASIIQ
;
A
#
# COMPACT_ATOMS: atom_id res chain seq x y z
N MET A 1 -17.21 -19.32 -11.73
CA MET A 1 -16.41 -20.58 -11.72
C MET A 1 -16.38 -21.08 -10.28
N GLU A 2 -16.89 -22.26 -10.03
CA GLU A 2 -16.90 -22.81 -8.66
C GLU A 2 -15.50 -23.31 -8.32
N LEU A 3 -14.94 -22.88 -7.19
CA LEU A 3 -13.61 -23.28 -6.74
C LEU A 3 -13.64 -24.74 -6.29
N THR A 4 -13.00 -25.63 -7.04
CA THR A 4 -12.90 -27.04 -6.67
C THR A 4 -11.86 -27.23 -5.55
N LYS A 5 -11.99 -28.36 -4.83
CA LYS A 5 -11.07 -28.71 -3.74
C LYS A 5 -9.62 -28.84 -4.23
N GLU A 6 -9.43 -29.29 -5.45
CA GLU A 6 -8.13 -29.46 -6.11
C GLU A 6 -7.47 -28.10 -6.39
N ILE A 7 -8.24 -27.14 -6.90
CA ILE A 7 -7.74 -25.77 -7.16
C ILE A 7 -7.32 -25.10 -5.84
N MET A 8 -8.15 -25.19 -4.80
CA MET A 8 -7.83 -24.62 -3.49
C MET A 8 -6.60 -25.30 -2.86
N TYR A 9 -6.45 -26.61 -3.04
CA TYR A 9 -5.29 -27.34 -2.53
C TYR A 9 -4.00 -26.95 -3.29
N LYS A 10 -4.06 -26.82 -4.61
CA LYS A 10 -2.96 -26.31 -5.41
C LYS A 10 -2.52 -24.92 -4.95
N ALA A 11 -3.47 -24.02 -4.74
CA ALA A 11 -3.20 -22.68 -4.26
C ALA A 11 -2.43 -22.66 -2.92
N ILE A 12 -2.78 -23.52 -1.97
CA ILE A 12 -2.04 -23.58 -0.69
C ILE A 12 -0.65 -24.20 -0.84
N LEU A 13 -0.43 -25.15 -1.77
CA LEU A 13 0.89 -25.71 -2.05
C LEU A 13 1.82 -24.65 -2.63
N GLU A 14 1.31 -23.83 -3.55
CA GLU A 14 2.03 -22.76 -4.24
C GLU A 14 2.11 -21.48 -3.39
N LYS A 15 1.44 -21.43 -2.23
CA LYS A 15 1.32 -20.24 -1.36
C LYS A 15 0.75 -19.03 -2.12
N ASP A 16 -0.23 -19.30 -2.97
CA ASP A 16 -0.79 -18.31 -3.88
C ASP A 16 -1.56 -17.22 -3.12
N THR A 17 -1.05 -15.99 -3.19
CA THR A 17 -1.63 -14.83 -2.53
C THR A 17 -2.90 -14.32 -3.21
N SER A 18 -3.17 -14.70 -4.46
CA SER A 18 -4.38 -14.30 -5.20
C SER A 18 -5.66 -14.88 -4.60
N PHE A 19 -5.54 -15.94 -3.80
CA PHE A 19 -6.66 -16.56 -3.07
C PHE A 19 -6.84 -16.04 -1.64
N GLU A 20 -6.09 -15.02 -1.24
CA GLU A 20 -6.26 -14.40 0.08
C GLU A 20 -7.65 -13.79 0.24
N GLY A 21 -8.33 -14.13 1.35
CA GLY A 21 -9.71 -13.68 1.60
C GLY A 21 -10.79 -14.47 0.86
N VAL A 22 -10.43 -15.34 -0.09
CA VAL A 22 -11.38 -16.17 -0.86
C VAL A 22 -11.77 -17.42 -0.07
N PHE A 23 -10.79 -18.05 0.57
CA PHE A 23 -11.02 -19.21 1.47
C PHE A 23 -9.95 -19.29 2.56
N PHE A 24 -10.24 -20.13 3.56
CA PHE A 24 -9.32 -20.54 4.62
C PHE A 24 -9.12 -22.05 4.58
N THR A 25 -7.91 -22.49 4.92
CA THR A 25 -7.55 -23.90 5.01
C THR A 25 -7.60 -24.34 6.45
N ALA A 26 -8.56 -25.15 6.82
CA ALA A 26 -8.70 -25.72 8.16
C ALA A 26 -8.09 -27.14 8.20
N VAL A 27 -7.13 -27.35 9.09
CA VAL A 27 -6.37 -28.60 9.22
C VAL A 27 -6.96 -29.44 10.34
N LYS A 28 -7.64 -30.52 9.99
CA LYS A 28 -8.39 -31.40 10.92
C LYS A 28 -7.50 -32.00 12.01
N THR A 29 -6.29 -32.41 11.66
CA THR A 29 -5.35 -33.09 12.58
C THR A 29 -4.78 -32.16 13.65
N THR A 30 -4.72 -30.84 13.40
CA THR A 30 -4.11 -29.86 14.31
C THR A 30 -5.12 -28.89 14.92
N GLY A 31 -6.34 -28.87 14.41
CA GLY A 31 -7.36 -27.91 14.80
C GLY A 31 -7.00 -26.44 14.47
N ILE A 32 -6.14 -26.24 13.44
CA ILE A 32 -5.65 -24.91 13.07
C ILE A 32 -6.19 -24.51 11.71
N PHE A 33 -6.61 -23.25 11.56
CA PHE A 33 -6.89 -22.71 10.23
C PHE A 33 -5.88 -21.66 9.81
N CYS A 34 -5.58 -21.67 8.50
CA CYS A 34 -4.54 -20.88 7.86
C CYS A 34 -5.10 -20.13 6.65
N ARG A 35 -4.35 -19.12 6.20
CA ARG A 35 -4.53 -18.48 4.89
C ARG A 35 -3.94 -19.35 3.77
N PRO A 36 -4.34 -19.17 2.51
CA PRO A 36 -3.75 -19.85 1.36
C PRO A 36 -2.23 -19.64 1.27
N SER A 37 -1.76 -18.43 1.46
CA SER A 37 -0.34 -18.05 1.40
C SER A 37 0.52 -18.47 2.60
N CYS A 38 -0.04 -19.16 3.59
CA CYS A 38 0.68 -19.55 4.82
C CYS A 38 1.99 -20.28 4.51
N THR A 39 3.08 -19.89 5.18
CA THR A 39 4.41 -20.51 5.01
C THR A 39 4.64 -21.74 5.88
N ALA A 40 3.72 -22.08 6.77
CA ALA A 40 3.79 -23.28 7.58
C ALA A 40 3.79 -24.56 6.73
N ARG A 41 4.20 -25.69 7.34
CA ARG A 41 4.20 -27.01 6.70
C ARG A 41 2.81 -27.31 6.12
N LYS A 42 2.77 -27.77 4.86
CA LYS A 42 1.52 -28.08 4.16
C LYS A 42 0.93 -29.40 4.66
N PRO A 43 -0.37 -29.41 4.99
CA PRO A 43 -1.08 -30.63 5.33
C PRO A 43 -1.36 -31.48 4.10
N LYS A 44 -1.64 -32.77 4.28
CA LYS A 44 -2.15 -33.62 3.21
C LYS A 44 -3.60 -33.25 2.87
N LEU A 45 -4.02 -33.45 1.61
CA LEU A 45 -5.34 -33.10 1.09
C LEU A 45 -6.50 -33.76 1.90
N GLU A 46 -6.31 -34.98 2.37
CA GLU A 46 -7.28 -35.72 3.20
C GLU A 46 -7.56 -35.07 4.56
N ASN A 47 -6.57 -34.33 5.06
CA ASN A 47 -6.61 -33.68 6.38
C ASN A 47 -7.07 -32.22 6.34
N VAL A 48 -7.49 -31.71 5.18
CA VAL A 48 -7.94 -30.32 5.05
C VAL A 48 -9.42 -30.23 4.71
N GLU A 49 -10.03 -29.18 5.22
CA GLU A 49 -11.27 -28.65 4.67
C GLU A 49 -11.07 -27.17 4.33
N PHE A 50 -11.79 -26.72 3.32
CA PHE A 50 -11.75 -25.34 2.89
C PHE A 50 -13.05 -24.63 3.29
N LEU A 51 -12.92 -23.50 3.98
CA LEU A 51 -14.02 -22.72 4.52
C LEU A 51 -13.96 -21.31 3.97
N LYS A 52 -15.10 -20.69 3.74
CA LYS A 52 -15.16 -19.36 3.09
C LYS A 52 -14.78 -18.23 4.02
N THR A 53 -15.05 -18.38 5.33
CA THR A 53 -14.84 -17.30 6.29
C THR A 53 -14.08 -17.77 7.53
N SER A 54 -13.33 -16.85 8.16
CA SER A 54 -12.70 -17.11 9.45
C SER A 54 -13.72 -17.40 10.56
N LYS A 55 -14.93 -16.82 10.45
CA LYS A 55 -16.04 -17.09 11.36
C LYS A 55 -16.46 -18.56 11.31
N GLU A 56 -16.61 -19.14 10.11
CA GLU A 56 -16.90 -20.57 9.94
C GLU A 56 -15.81 -21.46 10.56
N CYS A 57 -14.53 -21.07 10.38
CA CYS A 57 -13.42 -21.80 10.98
C CYS A 57 -13.55 -21.84 12.52
N ILE A 58 -13.82 -20.68 13.13
CA ILE A 58 -13.96 -20.55 14.59
C ILE A 58 -15.17 -21.34 15.10
N LEU A 59 -16.32 -21.25 14.42
CA LEU A 59 -17.54 -21.98 14.79
C LEU A 59 -17.36 -23.50 14.73
N LYS A 60 -16.50 -23.99 13.82
CA LYS A 60 -16.11 -25.40 13.73
C LYS A 60 -14.99 -25.80 14.71
N GLY A 61 -14.58 -24.93 15.62
CA GLY A 61 -13.61 -25.20 16.67
C GLY A 61 -12.13 -25.09 16.22
N TYR A 62 -11.86 -24.57 15.03
CA TYR A 62 -10.48 -24.34 14.60
C TYR A 62 -9.92 -23.07 15.23
N ARG A 63 -8.67 -23.10 15.68
CA ARG A 63 -7.94 -21.93 16.15
C ARG A 63 -7.11 -21.29 15.05
N ALA A 64 -6.89 -19.98 15.13
CA ALA A 64 -6.09 -19.22 14.19
C ALA A 64 -4.61 -19.64 14.23
N CYS A 65 -4.00 -19.77 13.05
CA CYS A 65 -2.58 -20.03 12.89
C CYS A 65 -1.73 -18.88 13.44
N LYS A 66 -0.71 -19.20 14.27
CA LYS A 66 0.23 -18.23 14.83
C LYS A 66 1.29 -17.75 13.82
N VAL A 67 1.43 -18.43 12.67
CA VAL A 67 2.41 -18.06 11.62
C VAL A 67 1.82 -17.04 10.66
N CYS A 68 0.63 -17.31 10.09
CA CYS A 68 0.01 -16.43 9.09
C CYS A 68 -1.03 -15.46 9.68
N HIS A 69 -1.39 -15.59 10.95
CA HIS A 69 -2.36 -14.74 11.64
C HIS A 69 -3.64 -14.48 10.81
N PRO A 70 -4.44 -15.50 10.49
CA PRO A 70 -5.54 -15.40 9.53
C PRO A 70 -6.69 -14.47 9.97
N LEU A 71 -6.75 -14.09 11.23
CA LEU A 71 -7.71 -13.12 11.76
C LEU A 71 -7.27 -11.66 11.59
N LYS A 72 -5.98 -11.40 11.31
CA LYS A 72 -5.54 -10.06 10.97
C LYS A 72 -5.97 -9.79 9.52
N THR A 73 -6.50 -8.61 9.26
CA THR A 73 -6.80 -8.17 7.88
C THR A 73 -5.54 -8.26 7.03
N ILE A 74 -5.68 -8.71 5.79
CA ILE A 74 -4.59 -8.70 4.82
C ILE A 74 -4.17 -7.24 4.68
N ASN A 75 -2.88 -6.95 4.85
CA ASN A 75 -2.33 -5.59 4.81
C ASN A 75 -2.83 -4.63 5.91
N HIS A 76 -3.21 -5.12 7.09
CA HIS A 76 -3.51 -4.22 8.20
C HIS A 76 -2.28 -3.36 8.52
N THR A 77 -2.39 -2.07 8.26
CA THR A 77 -1.42 -1.09 8.74
C THR A 77 -1.43 -1.12 10.26
N PRO A 78 -0.29 -1.36 10.95
CA PRO A 78 -0.25 -1.24 12.40
C PRO A 78 -0.79 0.13 12.84
N ILE A 79 -1.54 0.16 13.94
CA ILE A 79 -2.21 1.38 14.42
C ILE A 79 -1.19 2.50 14.60
N GLU A 80 -0.01 2.19 15.12
CA GLU A 80 1.08 3.14 15.34
C GLU A 80 1.59 3.74 14.01
N PHE A 81 1.66 2.91 12.95
CA PHE A 81 2.08 3.39 11.62
C PHE A 81 0.97 4.18 10.92
N GLN A 82 -0.30 3.79 11.15
CA GLN A 82 -1.44 4.55 10.65
C GLN A 82 -1.47 5.96 11.25
N GLN A 83 -1.18 6.10 12.54
CA GLN A 83 -1.07 7.41 13.19
C GLN A 83 0.02 8.29 12.54
N ILE A 84 1.18 7.72 12.20
CA ILE A 84 2.24 8.45 11.47
C ILE A 84 1.76 8.87 10.08
N ILE A 85 1.07 8.00 9.35
CA ILE A 85 0.50 8.30 8.04
C ILE A 85 -0.53 9.43 8.13
N ASP A 86 -1.42 9.37 9.14
CA ASP A 86 -2.44 10.38 9.37
C ASP A 86 -1.85 11.73 9.75
N GLU A 87 -0.78 11.75 10.57
CA GLU A 87 -0.05 12.97 10.91
C GLU A 87 0.62 13.60 9.68
N LEU A 88 1.26 12.79 8.83
CA LEU A 88 1.84 13.24 7.56
C LEU A 88 0.77 13.80 6.60
N SER A 89 -0.41 13.16 6.57
CA SER A 89 -1.53 13.62 5.73
C SER A 89 -2.08 14.97 6.20
N LYS A 90 -2.16 15.20 7.52
CA LYS A 90 -2.61 16.45 8.11
C LYS A 90 -1.56 17.56 8.00
N ASN A 91 -0.29 17.22 8.14
CA ASN A 91 0.82 18.14 8.02
C ASN A 91 1.95 17.54 7.16
N PRO A 92 1.86 17.71 5.83
CA PRO A 92 2.85 17.17 4.89
C PRO A 92 4.29 17.67 5.10
N ALA A 93 4.49 18.80 5.76
CA ALA A 93 5.82 19.34 6.06
C ALA A 93 6.55 18.57 7.17
N LEU A 94 5.85 17.74 7.94
CA LEU A 94 6.46 16.94 9.01
C LEU A 94 7.54 16.02 8.46
N LYS A 95 8.57 15.82 9.29
CA LYS A 95 9.70 14.93 9.00
C LYS A 95 10.04 14.13 10.27
N PHE A 96 9.57 12.90 10.31
CA PHE A 96 9.91 11.99 11.41
C PHE A 96 11.32 11.44 11.25
N LYS A 97 12.19 11.79 12.17
CA LYS A 97 13.53 11.20 12.37
C LYS A 97 13.42 9.97 13.28
N ASP A 98 14.51 9.22 13.41
CA ASP A 98 14.55 8.03 14.26
C ASP A 98 14.22 8.33 15.73
N TYR A 99 14.64 9.49 16.22
CA TYR A 99 14.31 9.95 17.56
C TYR A 99 12.80 10.16 17.74
N ASP A 100 12.14 10.84 16.79
CA ASP A 100 10.71 11.14 16.85
C ASP A 100 9.87 9.85 16.84
N LEU A 101 10.28 8.87 16.03
CA LEU A 101 9.65 7.55 15.98
C LEU A 101 9.76 6.81 17.32
N ARG A 102 10.95 6.81 17.94
CA ARG A 102 11.14 6.18 19.25
C ARG A 102 10.32 6.84 20.35
N GLN A 103 10.17 8.17 20.34
CA GLN A 103 9.28 8.88 21.28
C GLN A 103 7.81 8.46 21.14
N LYS A 104 7.40 8.00 19.96
CA LYS A 104 6.08 7.43 19.69
C LYS A 104 6.00 5.91 19.92
N GLY A 105 7.04 5.30 20.50
CA GLY A 105 7.11 3.86 20.74
C GLY A 105 7.32 3.02 19.47
N ILE A 106 7.75 3.63 18.37
CA ILE A 106 7.97 2.96 17.09
C ILE A 106 9.47 2.71 16.89
N GLU A 107 9.86 1.46 16.73
CA GLU A 107 11.25 1.14 16.36
C GLU A 107 11.46 1.47 14.85
N PRO A 108 12.44 2.37 14.52
CA PRO A 108 12.66 2.83 13.15
C PRO A 108 12.91 1.72 12.12
N SER A 109 13.55 0.63 12.53
CA SER A 109 13.78 -0.52 11.66
C SER A 109 12.51 -1.25 11.27
N GLN A 110 11.49 -1.27 12.14
CA GLN A 110 10.20 -1.91 11.88
C GLN A 110 9.38 -1.15 10.86
N ILE A 111 9.23 0.18 11.04
CA ILE A 111 8.47 1.01 10.11
C ILE A 111 9.16 1.05 8.73
N ARG A 112 10.50 1.12 8.66
CA ARG A 112 11.24 1.07 7.38
C ARG A 112 10.99 -0.23 6.62
N ARG A 113 11.08 -1.40 7.29
CA ARG A 113 10.81 -2.70 6.67
C ARG A 113 9.35 -2.81 6.24
N TRP A 114 8.42 -2.30 7.05
CA TRP A 114 7.01 -2.33 6.73
C TRP A 114 6.69 -1.50 5.47
N PHE A 115 7.23 -0.27 5.38
CA PHE A 115 7.04 0.58 4.18
C PHE A 115 7.63 -0.06 2.93
N LEU A 116 8.85 -0.60 3.02
CA LEU A 116 9.48 -1.28 1.89
C LEU A 116 8.66 -2.49 1.42
N LYS A 117 8.13 -3.27 2.37
CA LYS A 117 7.32 -4.46 2.07
C LYS A 117 5.95 -4.11 1.49
N ASN A 118 5.26 -3.10 2.02
CA ASN A 118 3.86 -2.83 1.70
C ASN A 118 3.67 -1.72 0.65
N HIS A 119 4.65 -0.83 0.48
CA HIS A 119 4.61 0.27 -0.49
C HIS A 119 5.72 0.20 -1.54
N GLY A 120 6.68 -0.72 -1.42
CA GLY A 120 7.82 -0.82 -2.34
C GLY A 120 8.82 0.34 -2.27
N ILE A 121 8.64 1.29 -1.35
CA ILE A 121 9.48 2.47 -1.18
C ILE A 121 9.95 2.61 0.26
N THR A 122 11.05 3.34 0.48
CA THR A 122 11.53 3.61 1.84
C THR A 122 10.59 4.58 2.57
N PHE A 123 10.56 4.51 3.90
CA PHE A 123 9.79 5.46 4.71
C PHE A 123 10.18 6.92 4.47
N GLN A 124 11.48 7.18 4.25
CA GLN A 124 11.97 8.51 3.91
C GLN A 124 11.47 8.99 2.54
N ALA A 125 11.43 8.10 1.54
CA ALA A 125 10.85 8.42 0.23
C ALA A 125 9.35 8.71 0.35
N TYR A 126 8.62 7.93 1.17
CA TYR A 126 7.21 8.14 1.43
C TYR A 126 6.94 9.53 2.03
N GLN A 127 7.65 9.92 3.09
CA GLN A 127 7.54 11.25 3.67
C GLN A 127 7.87 12.37 2.66
N ARG A 128 8.88 12.14 1.82
CA ARG A 128 9.24 13.11 0.76
C ARG A 128 8.12 13.28 -0.25
N MET A 129 7.45 12.19 -0.63
CA MET A 129 6.28 12.25 -1.53
C MET A 129 5.16 13.13 -0.97
N PHE A 130 4.82 13.01 0.30
CA PHE A 130 3.82 13.89 0.92
C PHE A 130 4.18 15.37 0.79
N ARG A 131 5.43 15.72 1.09
CA ARG A 131 5.90 17.11 0.99
C ARG A 131 5.85 17.63 -0.44
N ILE A 132 6.32 16.83 -1.40
CA ILE A 132 6.34 17.20 -2.81
C ILE A 132 4.91 17.30 -3.38
N ASN A 133 4.02 16.37 -3.03
CA ASN A 133 2.62 16.41 -3.48
C ASN A 133 1.90 17.64 -2.94
N SER A 134 2.09 17.97 -1.67
CA SER A 134 1.54 19.19 -1.07
C SER A 134 2.10 20.44 -1.74
N ALA A 135 3.42 20.50 -1.98
CA ALA A 135 4.08 21.59 -2.68
C ALA A 135 3.54 21.75 -4.11
N PHE A 136 3.30 20.64 -4.80
CA PHE A 136 2.73 20.68 -6.15
C PHE A 136 1.35 21.35 -6.17
N LYS A 137 0.46 20.95 -5.27
CA LYS A 137 -0.89 21.57 -5.12
C LYS A 137 -0.80 23.07 -4.83
N LYS A 138 0.09 23.50 -3.95
CA LYS A 138 0.33 24.91 -3.64
C LYS A 138 0.79 25.71 -4.89
N ILE A 139 1.74 25.15 -5.65
CA ILE A 139 2.25 25.77 -6.89
C ILE A 139 1.15 25.89 -7.94
N GLN A 140 0.30 24.87 -8.09
CA GLN A 140 -0.86 24.94 -8.99
C GLN A 140 -1.86 26.02 -8.58
N ASN A 141 -2.06 26.20 -7.29
CA ASN A 141 -2.90 27.28 -6.73
C ASN A 141 -2.27 28.68 -6.86
N GLY A 142 -1.09 28.79 -7.50
CA GLY A 142 -0.46 30.06 -7.79
C GLY A 142 0.60 30.51 -6.80
N GLU A 143 0.90 29.73 -5.76
CA GLU A 143 1.95 30.06 -4.80
C GLU A 143 3.34 30.13 -5.44
N SER A 144 4.21 30.93 -4.86
CA SER A 144 5.60 31.08 -5.29
C SER A 144 6.37 29.77 -5.10
N VAL A 145 7.08 29.32 -6.13
CA VAL A 145 7.93 28.11 -6.07
C VAL A 145 8.95 28.20 -4.92
N THR A 146 9.56 29.37 -4.73
CA THR A 146 10.55 29.60 -3.68
C THR A 146 9.95 29.47 -2.30
N HIS A 147 8.84 30.14 -2.05
CA HIS A 147 8.12 30.10 -0.78
C HIS A 147 7.65 28.66 -0.48
N THR A 148 7.01 28.02 -1.45
CA THR A 148 6.52 26.65 -1.34
C THR A 148 7.63 25.65 -1.03
N ALA A 149 8.83 25.81 -1.61
CA ALA A 149 9.95 24.90 -1.35
C ALA A 149 10.37 24.93 0.12
N TYR A 150 10.56 26.13 0.69
CA TYR A 150 10.96 26.28 2.10
C TYR A 150 9.85 25.90 3.06
N ASP A 151 8.62 26.28 2.78
CA ASP A 151 7.43 25.89 3.55
C ASP A 151 7.22 24.37 3.61
N SER A 152 7.61 23.66 2.54
CA SER A 152 7.56 22.21 2.48
C SER A 152 8.78 21.53 3.12
N GLY A 153 9.61 22.29 3.85
CA GLY A 153 10.75 21.77 4.62
C GLY A 153 11.94 21.33 3.76
N PHE A 154 12.12 21.92 2.57
CA PHE A 154 13.35 21.76 1.79
C PHE A 154 14.38 22.81 2.17
N GLU A 155 15.64 22.39 2.28
CA GLU A 155 16.76 23.23 2.70
C GLU A 155 17.36 24.05 1.52
N SER A 156 17.02 23.64 0.25
CA SER A 156 17.50 24.33 -0.94
C SER A 156 16.51 24.21 -2.10
N LEU A 157 16.51 25.23 -2.98
CA LEU A 157 15.70 25.22 -4.20
C LEU A 157 16.16 24.17 -5.21
N SER A 158 17.46 23.87 -5.27
CA SER A 158 18.00 22.81 -6.14
C SER A 158 17.51 21.46 -5.72
N GLY A 159 17.62 21.10 -4.43
CA GLY A 159 17.12 19.82 -3.89
C GLY A 159 15.60 19.68 -4.03
N PHE A 160 14.85 20.78 -3.88
CA PHE A 160 13.41 20.81 -4.16
C PHE A 160 13.15 20.53 -5.65
N GLY A 161 13.82 21.27 -6.55
CA GLY A 161 13.66 21.15 -7.99
C GLY A 161 13.98 19.74 -8.52
N GLU A 162 15.07 19.13 -8.04
CA GLU A 162 15.44 17.76 -8.37
C GLU A 162 14.40 16.74 -7.90
N SER A 163 13.97 16.86 -6.64
CA SER A 163 12.95 15.98 -6.07
C SER A 163 11.62 16.11 -6.81
N PHE A 164 11.22 17.34 -7.12
CA PHE A 164 10.01 17.64 -7.88
C PHE A 164 10.06 17.04 -9.29
N LYS A 165 11.16 17.28 -10.02
CA LYS A 165 11.36 16.74 -11.36
C LYS A 165 11.45 15.22 -11.38
N SER A 166 12.05 14.61 -10.36
CA SER A 166 12.12 13.14 -10.23
C SER A 166 10.74 12.50 -10.08
N ILE A 167 9.80 13.18 -9.43
CA ILE A 167 8.45 12.65 -9.17
C ILE A 167 7.49 12.99 -10.32
N PHE A 168 7.48 14.23 -10.77
CA PHE A 168 6.49 14.71 -11.76
C PHE A 168 7.00 14.80 -13.19
N GLY A 169 8.30 14.55 -13.43
CA GLY A 169 8.91 14.65 -14.77
C GLY A 169 9.14 16.07 -15.27
N VAL A 170 8.58 17.09 -14.58
CA VAL A 170 8.64 18.50 -14.97
C VAL A 170 9.28 19.35 -13.85
N SER A 171 9.79 20.54 -14.23
CA SER A 171 10.29 21.48 -13.22
C SER A 171 9.14 22.11 -12.42
N PRO A 172 9.38 22.59 -11.17
CA PRO A 172 8.34 23.25 -10.38
C PRO A 172 7.67 24.43 -11.09
N LYS A 173 8.45 25.18 -11.89
CA LYS A 173 7.95 26.31 -12.68
C LYS A 173 6.91 25.88 -13.73
N ASN A 174 7.11 24.71 -14.34
CA ASN A 174 6.22 24.15 -15.35
C ASN A 174 5.06 23.35 -14.71
N GLY A 175 5.11 23.06 -13.43
CA GLY A 175 4.09 22.30 -12.71
C GLY A 175 2.72 22.99 -12.67
N LYS A 176 2.65 24.33 -12.86
CA LYS A 176 1.36 25.05 -12.84
C LYS A 176 0.35 24.61 -13.89
N LEU A 177 0.83 24.16 -15.04
CA LEU A 177 -0.01 23.75 -16.19
C LEU A 177 -0.11 22.24 -16.34
N GLN A 178 0.46 21.48 -15.41
CA GLN A 178 0.48 20.03 -15.48
C GLN A 178 -0.89 19.47 -15.08
N ARG A 179 -1.46 18.58 -15.90
CA ARG A 179 -2.64 17.79 -15.52
C ARG A 179 -2.29 16.86 -14.38
N ILE A 180 -3.27 16.57 -13.52
CA ILE A 180 -3.12 15.70 -12.34
C ILE A 180 -3.94 14.44 -12.53
N ILE A 181 -3.35 13.33 -12.08
CA ILE A 181 -4.05 12.09 -11.77
C ILE A 181 -3.93 11.90 -10.25
N ASP A 182 -5.04 12.05 -9.52
CA ASP A 182 -5.10 11.72 -8.10
C ASP A 182 -5.08 10.20 -7.93
N LEU A 183 -4.11 9.69 -7.16
CA LEU A 183 -4.01 8.28 -6.82
C LEU A 183 -4.44 8.07 -5.38
N LYS A 184 -5.38 7.14 -5.17
CA LYS A 184 -5.84 6.74 -3.84
C LYS A 184 -5.75 5.24 -3.66
N ARG A 185 -5.21 4.84 -2.51
CA ARG A 185 -5.24 3.45 -2.07
C ARG A 185 -6.56 3.14 -1.38
N ILE A 186 -7.19 2.04 -1.75
CA ILE A 186 -8.48 1.60 -1.22
C ILE A 186 -8.31 0.18 -0.68
N GLU A 187 -8.61 -0.01 0.60
CA GLU A 187 -8.65 -1.34 1.20
C GLU A 187 -10.01 -1.98 0.92
N THR A 188 -10.00 -3.14 0.30
CA THR A 188 -11.21 -3.91 0.01
C THR A 188 -11.13 -5.31 0.65
N PRO A 189 -12.27 -6.00 0.83
CA PRO A 189 -12.27 -7.38 1.32
C PRO A 189 -11.46 -8.36 0.46
N LEU A 190 -11.28 -8.04 -0.83
CA LEU A 190 -10.54 -8.84 -1.80
C LEU A 190 -9.04 -8.52 -1.85
N GLY A 191 -8.62 -7.40 -1.22
CA GLY A 191 -7.25 -6.92 -1.23
C GLY A 191 -7.19 -5.41 -1.43
N THR A 192 -5.97 -4.88 -1.41
CA THR A 192 -5.73 -3.46 -1.61
C THR A 192 -5.77 -3.12 -3.10
N MET A 193 -6.52 -2.07 -3.44
CA MET A 193 -6.60 -1.52 -4.80
C MET A 193 -6.00 -0.12 -4.87
N LEU A 194 -5.53 0.27 -6.05
CA LEU A 194 -5.23 1.66 -6.40
C LEU A 194 -6.32 2.18 -7.32
N ALA A 195 -6.89 3.32 -6.96
CA ALA A 195 -7.77 4.09 -7.81
C ALA A 195 -7.01 5.33 -8.29
N CYS A 196 -7.03 5.58 -9.60
CA CYS A 196 -6.52 6.79 -10.20
C CYS A 196 -7.68 7.55 -10.85
N ALA A 197 -7.76 8.85 -10.60
CA ALA A 197 -8.81 9.69 -11.14
C ALA A 197 -8.26 11.03 -11.64
N THR A 198 -8.89 11.56 -12.67
CA THR A 198 -8.76 12.95 -13.13
C THR A 198 -10.05 13.72 -12.81
N GLU A 199 -10.12 14.99 -13.13
CA GLU A 199 -11.38 15.75 -13.04
C GLU A 199 -12.51 15.16 -13.91
N GLU A 200 -12.14 14.41 -14.95
CA GLU A 200 -13.10 13.78 -15.89
C GLU A 200 -13.62 12.43 -15.38
N GLY A 201 -12.96 11.80 -14.40
CA GLY A 201 -13.38 10.53 -13.80
C GLY A 201 -12.25 9.56 -13.48
N ILE A 202 -12.63 8.33 -13.13
CA ILE A 202 -11.69 7.25 -12.80
C ILE A 202 -11.00 6.77 -14.09
N CYS A 203 -9.67 6.80 -14.12
CA CYS A 203 -8.85 6.37 -15.25
C CYS A 203 -8.11 5.04 -15.00
N LEU A 204 -8.02 4.59 -13.74
CA LEU A 204 -7.51 3.26 -13.37
C LEU A 204 -8.15 2.81 -12.06
N LEU A 205 -8.49 1.52 -12.00
CA LEU A 205 -8.84 0.83 -10.75
C LEU A 205 -8.26 -0.59 -10.82
N GLU A 206 -7.21 -0.84 -10.04
CA GLU A 206 -6.45 -2.09 -10.14
C GLU A 206 -5.91 -2.56 -8.78
N PHE A 207 -5.70 -3.88 -8.62
CA PHE A 207 -5.09 -4.43 -7.42
C PHE A 207 -3.59 -4.09 -7.33
N THR A 208 -3.11 -3.84 -6.09
CA THR A 208 -1.71 -3.43 -5.85
C THR A 208 -0.68 -4.52 -6.11
N ASP A 209 -1.09 -5.78 -6.17
CA ASP A 209 -0.22 -6.95 -6.39
C ASP A 209 -0.06 -7.33 -7.87
N ARG A 210 -0.70 -6.58 -8.77
CA ARG A 210 -0.58 -6.82 -10.22
C ARG A 210 0.84 -6.52 -10.71
N LYS A 211 1.45 -7.51 -11.41
CA LYS A 211 2.83 -7.44 -11.89
C LYS A 211 3.15 -6.24 -12.79
N MET A 212 2.17 -5.74 -13.56
CA MET A 212 2.37 -4.66 -14.53
C MET A 212 1.86 -3.29 -14.05
N LEU A 213 1.45 -3.18 -12.79
CA LEU A 213 0.83 -1.96 -12.23
C LEU A 213 1.69 -0.70 -12.44
N GLU A 214 3.00 -0.80 -12.18
CA GLU A 214 3.91 0.34 -12.36
C GLU A 214 4.01 0.77 -13.83
N THR A 215 3.99 -0.18 -14.76
CA THR A 215 4.00 0.10 -16.20
C THR A 215 2.70 0.75 -16.64
N GLU A 216 1.57 0.31 -16.11
CA GLU A 216 0.24 0.89 -16.39
C GLU A 216 0.15 2.32 -15.86
N LEU A 217 0.59 2.58 -14.64
CA LEU A 217 0.66 3.93 -14.07
C LEU A 217 1.51 4.87 -14.93
N LYS A 218 2.69 4.43 -15.38
CA LYS A 218 3.54 5.19 -16.30
C LYS A 218 2.86 5.44 -17.65
N SER A 219 2.16 4.44 -18.18
CA SER A 219 1.45 4.54 -19.46
C SER A 219 0.31 5.54 -19.39
N ILE A 220 -0.52 5.49 -18.34
CA ILE A 220 -1.63 6.43 -18.12
C ILE A 220 -1.11 7.86 -17.95
N ALA A 221 -0.07 8.05 -17.13
CA ALA A 221 0.55 9.35 -16.94
C ALA A 221 1.02 9.95 -18.27
N LYS A 222 1.63 9.12 -19.15
CA LYS A 222 2.08 9.53 -20.48
C LYS A 222 0.90 9.80 -21.42
N LEU A 223 -0.12 8.93 -21.47
CA LEU A 223 -1.28 9.07 -22.36
C LEU A 223 -2.08 10.33 -22.04
N LEU A 224 -2.29 10.63 -20.76
CA LEU A 224 -3.04 11.80 -20.31
C LEU A 224 -2.17 13.05 -20.19
N ASN A 225 -0.86 12.94 -20.48
CA ASN A 225 0.11 14.01 -20.26
C ASN A 225 -0.04 14.62 -18.85
N ALA A 226 -0.12 13.76 -17.83
CA ALA A 226 -0.45 14.12 -16.47
C ALA A 226 0.58 13.58 -15.48
N SER A 227 0.66 14.20 -14.32
CA SER A 227 1.47 13.71 -13.19
C SER A 227 0.58 13.01 -12.17
N ILE A 228 1.02 11.85 -11.68
CA ILE A 228 0.32 11.10 -10.63
C ILE A 228 0.71 11.68 -9.28
N ILE A 229 -0.28 12.03 -8.46
CA ILE A 229 -0.11 12.49 -7.08
C ILE A 229 -0.95 11.63 -6.12
N GLN A 230 -0.55 11.57 -4.85
CA GLN A 230 -1.23 10.82 -3.80
C GLN A 230 -1.76 11.78 -2.72
#